data_97f4957a50507751a71d5974117e302d
#
_entry.id   97f4957a50507751a71d5974117e302d
#
_cell.length_a   1.000
_cell.length_b   1.000
_cell.length_c   1.000
_cell.angle_alpha   90.00
_cell.angle_beta   90.00
_cell.angle_gamma   90.00
#
_symmetry.space_group_name_H-M   'P 1'
#
loop_
_entity.id
_entity.type
_entity.pdbx_description
1 polymer ?
#
loop_
_entity_poly.entity_id
_entity_poly.type
_entity_poly.pdbx_seq_one_letter_code
_entity_poly.pdbx_strand_id
1 'polypeptide(L)'
;MAVVQELERRQDAQETTPLLSRTKSEEARAGPRGNSVQWRLMLCAFLVSLSFGITQVPMLYVFRVMTCDAYYEDPHHVRDPTAKDVCAKHEIEASTARSIALLGGSTTLFGLINLLITGWTIKRLGVKRALAIQIFWPALRLLVQNIGVSKGSSAGILIVQASQIITIVGGPNGYVLALNSFVADVVEHEGRTGALGRLQGCMLFGAAVGFLTGGLIGEAFGIVAPFRMTVVLFLLSCAYVAICLPSTPPHEEKDKHANHPSVGLGRFFGPLRIFAPQKWTLIDGRKSTQFGALTLGLGVFLGILATGYIPTLLQMYATDEFEFGTKANGWLIFMYSSLRGFFLSFIFPRIIATGRNWLEPRTATPTKLAEDEPLLNESHIPTSPNEVGSIDPMDNDVESTGPPEPEEKQTFAFDLMYARFSLLLDGAMTGLAVFVSQGYQLYIVAALLPVAAGTAAASKGTILQMVPNSRVDALSGITLVENIARLSTTAVFGLVFAALAEVEKIPLVFVCNAAVALLGFIVLLFSRFPPNGSRRVDL
;
A
#
# COMPACT_ATOMS: atom_id res chain seq x y z
N MET A 1 61.19 31.02 11.76
CA MET A 1 60.67 30.30 12.96
C MET A 1 59.28 30.82 13.40
N ALA A 2 59.01 32.12 13.40
CA ALA A 2 57.71 32.61 13.89
C ALA A 2 56.49 32.23 13.02
N VAL A 3 56.67 32.06 11.70
CA VAL A 3 55.57 31.75 10.75
C VAL A 3 55.15 30.26 10.84
N VAL A 4 56.05 29.36 11.23
CA VAL A 4 55.75 27.93 11.39
C VAL A 4 54.97 27.70 12.68
N GLN A 5 55.28 28.41 13.77
CA GLN A 5 54.54 28.34 15.02
C GLN A 5 53.11 28.92 14.93
N GLU A 6 52.86 29.89 14.02
CA GLU A 6 51.52 30.45 13.79
C GLU A 6 50.65 29.51 12.96
N LEU A 7 51.22 28.68 12.08
CA LEU A 7 50.53 27.66 11.31
C LEU A 7 50.17 26.45 12.16
N GLU A 8 51.05 26.03 13.04
CA GLU A 8 50.76 24.93 14.00
C GLU A 8 49.67 25.34 15.00
N ARG A 9 49.63 26.57 15.50
CA ARG A 9 48.54 27.06 16.35
C ARG A 9 47.19 27.14 15.63
N ARG A 10 47.16 27.36 14.33
CA ARG A 10 45.92 27.36 13.55
C ARG A 10 45.43 25.95 13.23
N GLN A 11 46.32 24.97 13.13
CA GLN A 11 45.93 23.57 12.98
C GLN A 11 45.37 22.99 14.30
N ASP A 12 45.99 23.25 15.43
CA ASP A 12 45.51 22.78 16.74
C ASP A 12 44.18 23.45 17.16
N ALA A 13 43.86 24.65 16.66
CA ALA A 13 42.59 25.32 16.91
C ALA A 13 41.43 24.76 16.06
N GLN A 14 41.70 23.99 15.00
CA GLN A 14 40.69 23.35 14.17
C GLN A 14 40.35 21.93 14.60
N GLU A 15 41.20 21.27 15.38
CA GLU A 15 40.99 19.88 15.83
C GLU A 15 40.24 19.73 17.15
N THR A 16 39.97 20.80 17.89
CA THR A 16 39.30 20.74 19.20
C THR A 16 37.85 21.26 19.19
N THR A 17 37.15 21.19 18.07
CA THR A 17 35.69 21.38 18.09
C THR A 17 35.05 20.05 18.46
N PRO A 18 34.41 19.89 19.65
CA PRO A 18 33.86 18.61 20.04
C PRO A 18 32.72 18.22 19.09
N LEU A 19 32.81 17.01 18.53
CA LEU A 19 31.76 16.38 17.70
C LEU A 19 30.37 16.42 18.35
N LEU A 20 30.30 16.58 19.67
CA LEU A 20 29.08 16.74 20.46
C LEU A 20 28.35 18.09 20.28
N SER A 21 29.00 19.14 19.76
CA SER A 21 28.33 20.42 19.48
C SER A 21 27.61 20.41 18.14
N ARG A 22 28.05 19.56 17.21
CA ARG A 22 27.44 19.42 15.89
C ARG A 22 26.14 18.63 15.94
N THR A 23 26.06 17.59 16.77
CA THR A 23 24.85 16.81 17.02
C THR A 23 23.75 17.63 17.71
N LYS A 24 24.09 18.45 18.72
CA LYS A 24 23.11 19.32 19.39
C LYS A 24 22.55 20.45 18.53
N SER A 25 23.30 20.96 17.56
CA SER A 25 22.81 21.99 16.64
C SER A 25 21.94 21.40 15.51
N GLU A 26 22.09 20.13 15.17
CA GLU A 26 21.23 19.40 14.23
C GLU A 26 19.95 18.92 14.91
N GLU A 27 20.02 18.41 16.15
CA GLU A 27 18.83 18.06 16.95
C GLU A 27 17.93 19.27 17.28
N ALA A 28 18.51 20.46 17.50
CA ALA A 28 17.74 21.69 17.73
C ALA A 28 17.01 22.22 16.49
N ARG A 29 17.34 21.76 15.27
CA ARG A 29 16.63 22.11 14.03
C ARG A 29 15.48 21.17 13.68
N ALA A 30 15.41 19.97 14.25
CA ALA A 30 14.42 18.96 13.95
C ALA A 30 13.11 19.07 14.78
N GLY A 31 13.08 19.77 15.90
CA GLY A 31 12.00 19.65 16.88
C GLY A 31 10.61 20.14 16.43
N PRO A 32 10.31 21.41 16.14
CA PRO A 32 8.93 21.84 15.89
C PRO A 32 8.54 21.91 14.40
N ARG A 33 9.47 22.04 13.47
CA ARG A 33 9.17 22.18 12.03
C ARG A 33 8.76 20.87 11.36
N GLY A 34 9.32 19.73 11.74
CA GLY A 34 9.01 18.41 11.18
C GLY A 34 7.56 17.99 11.48
N ASN A 35 7.10 18.14 12.72
CA ASN A 35 5.74 17.80 13.12
C ASN A 35 4.68 18.63 12.39
N SER A 36 4.92 19.93 12.18
CA SER A 36 3.95 20.78 11.47
C SER A 36 3.81 20.41 9.99
N VAL A 37 4.90 20.02 9.33
CA VAL A 37 4.87 19.57 7.93
C VAL A 37 4.17 18.22 7.80
N GLN A 38 4.39 17.30 8.75
CA GLN A 38 3.72 16.01 8.78
C GLN A 38 2.19 16.16 8.90
N TRP A 39 1.71 17.03 9.78
CA TRP A 39 0.27 17.29 9.92
C TRP A 39 -0.33 17.91 8.65
N ARG A 40 0.37 18.84 8.00
CA ARG A 40 -0.06 19.42 6.72
C ARG A 40 -0.15 18.35 5.62
N LEU A 41 0.80 17.42 5.59
CA LEU A 41 0.80 16.31 4.64
C LEU A 41 -0.34 15.34 4.90
N MET A 42 -0.65 15.02 6.16
CA MET A 42 -1.79 14.19 6.54
C MET A 42 -3.12 14.82 6.15
N LEU A 43 -3.26 16.14 6.34
CA LEU A 43 -4.46 16.86 5.88
C LEU A 43 -4.59 16.83 4.36
N CYS A 44 -3.49 17.00 3.62
CA CYS A 44 -3.47 16.81 2.18
C CYS A 44 -3.93 15.41 1.79
N ALA A 45 -3.38 14.39 2.44
CA ALA A 45 -3.74 12.99 2.22
C ALA A 45 -5.22 12.72 2.47
N PHE A 46 -5.77 13.26 3.54
CA PHE A 46 -7.19 13.18 3.85
C PHE A 46 -8.06 13.84 2.77
N LEU A 47 -7.78 15.11 2.42
CA LEU A 47 -8.57 15.87 1.45
C LEU A 47 -8.58 15.23 0.06
N VAL A 48 -7.43 14.77 -0.42
CA VAL A 48 -7.35 14.13 -1.75
C VAL A 48 -8.01 12.76 -1.74
N SER A 49 -7.84 11.97 -0.68
CA SER A 49 -8.51 10.66 -0.56
C SER A 49 -10.03 10.81 -0.38
N LEU A 50 -10.48 11.83 0.33
CA LEU A 50 -11.88 12.25 0.38
C LEU A 50 -12.42 12.53 -1.03
N SER A 51 -11.67 13.32 -1.82
CA SER A 51 -12.05 13.67 -3.19
C SER A 51 -12.17 12.44 -4.09
N PHE A 52 -11.24 11.48 -4.02
CA PHE A 52 -11.35 10.21 -4.74
C PHE A 52 -12.55 9.38 -4.27
N GLY A 53 -12.86 9.40 -2.97
CA GLY A 53 -13.97 8.63 -2.38
C GLY A 53 -15.34 9.14 -2.82
N ILE A 54 -15.57 10.45 -2.92
CA ILE A 54 -16.88 11.06 -3.23
C ILE A 54 -17.49 10.54 -4.53
N THR A 55 -16.67 10.30 -5.55
CA THR A 55 -17.18 9.84 -6.86
C THR A 55 -17.31 8.33 -6.97
N GLN A 56 -16.76 7.55 -6.04
CA GLN A 56 -16.71 6.09 -6.15
C GLN A 56 -18.09 5.44 -6.14
N VAL A 57 -18.95 5.81 -5.18
CA VAL A 57 -20.31 5.29 -5.06
C VAL A 57 -21.21 5.82 -6.20
N PRO A 58 -21.28 7.14 -6.46
CA PRO A 58 -22.10 7.65 -7.55
C PRO A 58 -21.71 7.14 -8.94
N MET A 59 -20.44 6.80 -9.17
CA MET A 59 -19.97 6.29 -10.47
C MET A 59 -20.69 5.01 -10.89
N LEU A 60 -20.95 4.09 -9.95
CA LEU A 60 -21.68 2.86 -10.22
C LEU A 60 -23.11 3.17 -10.75
N TYR A 61 -23.80 4.09 -10.08
CA TYR A 61 -25.14 4.53 -10.47
C TYR A 61 -25.18 5.26 -11.81
N VAL A 62 -24.17 6.09 -12.06
CA VAL A 62 -24.03 6.78 -13.34
C VAL A 62 -23.93 5.78 -14.48
N PHE A 63 -23.11 4.74 -14.34
CA PHE A 63 -23.02 3.69 -15.36
C PHE A 63 -24.34 2.94 -15.52
N ARG A 64 -25.03 2.59 -14.44
CA ARG A 64 -26.35 1.93 -14.51
C ARG A 64 -27.37 2.78 -15.25
N VAL A 65 -27.44 4.08 -14.95
CA VAL A 65 -28.36 5.01 -15.65
C VAL A 65 -27.98 5.16 -17.11
N MET A 66 -26.70 5.39 -17.42
CA MET A 66 -26.24 5.55 -18.81
C MET A 66 -26.44 4.30 -19.66
N THR A 67 -26.22 3.11 -19.10
CA THR A 67 -26.46 1.84 -19.82
C THR A 67 -27.94 1.56 -20.01
N CYS A 68 -28.77 1.93 -19.02
CA CYS A 68 -30.22 1.87 -19.15
C CYS A 68 -30.74 2.79 -20.25
N ASP A 69 -30.29 4.04 -20.29
CA ASP A 69 -30.66 4.98 -21.33
C ASP A 69 -30.16 4.51 -22.69
N ALA A 70 -28.93 3.99 -22.80
CA ALA A 70 -28.40 3.43 -24.03
C ALA A 70 -29.18 2.21 -24.53
N TYR A 71 -29.69 1.36 -23.64
CA TYR A 71 -30.51 0.21 -23.97
C TYR A 71 -31.86 0.63 -24.62
N TYR A 72 -32.48 1.67 -24.07
CA TYR A 72 -33.76 2.19 -24.57
C TYR A 72 -33.66 3.22 -25.71
N GLU A 73 -32.44 3.58 -26.14
CA GLU A 73 -32.23 4.31 -27.40
C GLU A 73 -32.47 3.43 -28.63
N ASP A 74 -32.37 2.11 -28.51
CA ASP A 74 -32.68 1.19 -29.59
C ASP A 74 -34.22 1.14 -29.78
N PRO A 75 -34.76 1.43 -31.00
CA PRO A 75 -36.17 1.40 -31.28
C PRO A 75 -36.87 0.05 -30.99
N HIS A 76 -36.10 -1.04 -30.92
CA HIS A 76 -36.64 -2.37 -30.63
C HIS A 76 -36.95 -2.58 -29.13
N HIS A 77 -36.45 -1.72 -28.25
CA HIS A 77 -36.65 -1.83 -26.81
C HIS A 77 -37.67 -0.79 -26.31
N VAL A 78 -38.87 -1.24 -25.98
CA VAL A 78 -39.92 -0.35 -25.46
C VAL A 78 -39.83 -0.30 -23.92
N ARG A 79 -39.88 0.91 -23.35
CA ARG A 79 -39.99 1.11 -21.90
C ARG A 79 -41.37 0.67 -21.44
N ASP A 80 -41.43 -0.28 -20.49
CA ASP A 80 -42.68 -0.66 -19.85
C ASP A 80 -43.01 0.34 -18.74
N PRO A 81 -44.08 1.15 -18.88
CA PRO A 81 -44.44 2.16 -17.88
C PRO A 81 -44.97 1.57 -16.58
N THR A 82 -45.25 0.25 -16.53
CA THR A 82 -45.79 -0.46 -15.36
C THR A 82 -44.71 -1.11 -14.51
N ALA A 83 -43.47 -1.19 -15.03
CA ALA A 83 -42.37 -1.77 -14.31
C ALA A 83 -41.90 -0.85 -13.15
N LYS A 84 -41.74 -1.43 -11.95
CA LYS A 84 -41.27 -0.71 -10.75
C LYS A 84 -39.86 -0.11 -10.93
N ASP A 85 -38.96 -0.82 -11.59
CA ASP A 85 -37.66 -0.34 -12.04
C ASP A 85 -37.42 -0.77 -13.49
N VAL A 86 -37.46 0.19 -14.38
CA VAL A 86 -37.31 -0.02 -15.84
C VAL A 86 -35.89 -0.47 -16.19
N CYS A 87 -34.91 -0.18 -15.32
CA CYS A 87 -33.50 -0.53 -15.51
C CYS A 87 -33.10 -1.89 -14.89
N ALA A 88 -34.01 -2.58 -14.21
CA ALA A 88 -33.76 -3.88 -13.61
C ALA A 88 -33.94 -5.03 -14.63
N LYS A 89 -33.14 -5.00 -15.69
CA LYS A 89 -33.04 -6.07 -16.69
C LYS A 89 -31.62 -6.65 -16.69
N HIS A 90 -31.49 -7.97 -16.76
CA HIS A 90 -30.19 -8.66 -16.75
C HIS A 90 -29.24 -8.20 -17.85
N GLU A 91 -29.77 -7.83 -19.01
CA GLU A 91 -29.00 -7.27 -20.14
C GLU A 91 -28.37 -5.92 -19.78
N ILE A 92 -29.11 -5.06 -19.06
CA ILE A 92 -28.64 -3.75 -18.58
C ILE A 92 -27.61 -3.94 -17.47
N GLU A 93 -27.84 -4.87 -16.53
CA GLU A 93 -26.91 -5.20 -15.46
C GLU A 93 -25.59 -5.75 -15.99
N ALA A 94 -25.65 -6.68 -16.94
CA ALA A 94 -24.48 -7.23 -17.63
C ALA A 94 -23.71 -6.16 -18.40
N SER A 95 -24.41 -5.26 -19.12
CA SER A 95 -23.80 -4.14 -19.83
C SER A 95 -23.15 -3.13 -18.88
N THR A 96 -23.80 -2.84 -17.74
CA THR A 96 -23.24 -2.01 -16.68
C THR A 96 -21.96 -2.61 -16.12
N ALA A 97 -21.98 -3.92 -15.81
CA ALA A 97 -20.83 -4.63 -15.28
C ALA A 97 -19.66 -4.66 -16.29
N ARG A 98 -19.93 -4.88 -17.58
CA ARG A 98 -18.91 -4.79 -18.65
C ARG A 98 -18.29 -3.39 -18.73
N SER A 99 -19.10 -2.34 -18.64
CA SER A 99 -18.64 -0.95 -18.66
C SER A 99 -17.74 -0.64 -17.46
N ILE A 100 -18.09 -1.13 -16.26
CA ILE A 100 -17.27 -1.01 -15.04
C ILE A 100 -15.99 -1.83 -15.15
N ALA A 101 -16.06 -3.04 -15.73
CA ALA A 101 -14.88 -3.87 -15.98
C ALA A 101 -13.90 -3.20 -16.95
N LEU A 102 -14.40 -2.59 -18.02
CA LEU A 102 -13.59 -1.80 -18.96
C LEU A 102 -12.95 -0.58 -18.28
N LEU A 103 -13.70 0.11 -17.41
CA LEU A 103 -13.19 1.21 -16.60
C LEU A 103 -12.05 0.71 -15.68
N GLY A 104 -12.25 -0.42 -15.00
CA GLY A 104 -11.24 -1.03 -14.15
C GLY A 104 -10.00 -1.49 -14.93
N GLY A 105 -10.19 -2.11 -16.10
CA GLY A 105 -9.11 -2.55 -16.99
C GLY A 105 -8.27 -1.38 -17.51
N SER A 106 -8.92 -0.32 -17.99
CA SER A 106 -8.23 0.90 -18.44
C SER A 106 -7.53 1.62 -17.28
N THR A 107 -8.15 1.69 -16.11
CA THR A 107 -7.52 2.25 -14.89
C THR A 107 -6.30 1.45 -14.49
N THR A 108 -6.34 0.12 -14.60
CA THR A 108 -5.19 -0.76 -14.33
C THR A 108 -4.03 -0.46 -15.27
N LEU A 109 -4.29 -0.46 -16.57
CA LEU A 109 -3.26 -0.23 -17.58
C LEU A 109 -2.64 1.16 -17.46
N PHE A 110 -3.48 2.19 -17.42
CA PHE A 110 -3.02 3.58 -17.31
C PHE A 110 -2.41 3.88 -15.94
N GLY A 111 -2.89 3.21 -14.88
CA GLY A 111 -2.32 3.30 -13.54
C GLY A 111 -0.90 2.74 -13.44
N LEU A 112 -0.57 1.67 -14.17
CA LEU A 112 0.81 1.15 -14.26
C LEU A 112 1.73 2.14 -14.98
N ILE A 113 1.27 2.71 -16.10
CA ILE A 113 2.02 3.73 -16.84
C ILE A 113 2.20 4.98 -15.96
N ASN A 114 1.16 5.38 -15.22
CA ASN A 114 1.22 6.52 -14.31
C ASN A 114 2.30 6.36 -13.23
N LEU A 115 2.50 5.17 -12.67
CA LEU A 115 3.57 4.92 -11.69
C LEU A 115 4.96 5.20 -12.27
N LEU A 116 5.21 4.79 -13.54
CA LEU A 116 6.47 5.06 -14.22
C LEU A 116 6.68 6.56 -14.44
N ILE A 117 5.65 7.25 -14.93
CA ILE A 117 5.69 8.71 -15.16
C ILE A 117 5.88 9.45 -13.85
N THR A 118 5.20 9.03 -12.79
CA THR A 118 5.34 9.67 -11.46
C THR A 118 6.74 9.52 -10.92
N GLY A 119 7.34 8.33 -11.00
CA GLY A 119 8.72 8.12 -10.57
C GLY A 119 9.72 9.00 -11.34
N TRP A 120 9.54 9.13 -12.65
CA TRP A 120 10.33 10.05 -13.47
C TRP A 120 10.10 11.52 -13.09
N THR A 121 8.85 11.92 -12.85
CA THR A 121 8.48 13.29 -12.47
C THR A 121 9.06 13.68 -11.12
N ILE A 122 9.04 12.78 -10.13
CA ILE A 122 9.65 12.99 -8.80
C ILE A 122 11.14 13.28 -8.95
N LYS A 123 11.85 12.50 -9.76
CA LYS A 123 13.31 12.71 -9.98
C LYS A 123 13.64 14.02 -10.69
N ARG A 124 12.82 14.43 -11.66
CA ARG A 124 13.07 15.63 -12.47
C ARG A 124 12.59 16.93 -11.83
N LEU A 125 11.39 16.93 -11.26
CA LEU A 125 10.70 18.13 -10.78
C LEU A 125 10.65 18.26 -9.26
N GLY A 126 11.03 17.20 -8.53
CA GLY A 126 10.89 17.10 -7.08
C GLY A 126 9.49 16.65 -6.64
N VAL A 127 9.40 16.18 -5.39
CA VAL A 127 8.20 15.49 -4.88
C VAL A 127 6.98 16.41 -4.79
N LYS A 128 7.15 17.67 -4.38
CA LYS A 128 6.04 18.66 -4.28
C LYS A 128 5.35 18.89 -5.62
N ARG A 129 6.14 19.14 -6.70
CA ARG A 129 5.59 19.39 -8.03
C ARG A 129 4.95 18.11 -8.61
N ALA A 130 5.58 16.95 -8.38
CA ALA A 130 5.01 15.69 -8.78
C ALA A 130 3.65 15.45 -8.09
N LEU A 131 3.54 15.70 -6.79
CA LEU A 131 2.30 15.60 -6.04
C LEU A 131 1.20 16.53 -6.59
N ALA A 132 1.54 17.78 -6.89
CA ALA A 132 0.60 18.73 -7.50
C ALA A 132 0.08 18.24 -8.87
N ILE A 133 0.94 17.69 -9.72
CA ILE A 133 0.57 17.08 -11.00
C ILE A 133 -0.41 15.92 -10.76
N GLN A 134 -0.12 15.03 -9.79
CA GLN A 134 -0.96 13.88 -9.50
C GLN A 134 -2.34 14.26 -8.93
N ILE A 135 -2.54 15.48 -8.46
CA ILE A 135 -3.82 16.00 -7.97
C ILE A 135 -4.55 16.81 -9.05
N PHE A 136 -3.82 17.58 -9.86
CA PHE A 136 -4.41 18.44 -10.90
C PHE A 136 -5.04 17.64 -12.04
N TRP A 137 -4.38 16.62 -12.57
CA TRP A 137 -4.89 15.85 -13.70
C TRP A 137 -6.17 15.06 -13.40
N PRO A 138 -6.37 14.48 -12.20
CA PRO A 138 -7.69 13.97 -11.79
C PRO A 138 -8.80 15.01 -11.81
N ALA A 139 -8.54 16.29 -11.46
CA ALA A 139 -9.55 17.35 -11.59
C ALA A 139 -9.95 17.56 -13.05
N LEU A 140 -8.98 17.60 -13.97
CA LEU A 140 -9.25 17.72 -15.41
C LEU A 140 -10.00 16.49 -15.94
N ARG A 141 -9.64 15.28 -15.52
CA ARG A 141 -10.39 14.06 -15.87
C ARG A 141 -11.83 14.16 -15.43
N LEU A 142 -12.11 14.61 -14.22
CA LEU A 142 -13.46 14.76 -13.69
C LEU A 142 -14.27 15.85 -14.42
N LEU A 143 -13.62 16.91 -14.91
CA LEU A 143 -14.30 17.89 -15.78
C LEU A 143 -14.82 17.21 -17.06
N VAL A 144 -13.99 16.38 -17.70
CA VAL A 144 -14.41 15.62 -18.90
C VAL A 144 -15.51 14.62 -18.53
N GLN A 145 -15.39 13.93 -17.40
CA GLN A 145 -16.41 12.99 -16.92
C GLN A 145 -17.74 13.69 -16.62
N ASN A 146 -17.74 14.92 -16.09
CA ASN A 146 -18.96 15.72 -15.90
C ASN A 146 -19.72 15.95 -17.23
N ILE A 147 -18.99 16.20 -18.32
CA ILE A 147 -19.60 16.34 -19.64
C ILE A 147 -20.22 15.00 -20.06
N GLY A 148 -19.52 13.90 -19.89
CA GLY A 148 -20.03 12.55 -20.19
C GLY A 148 -21.29 12.21 -19.40
N VAL A 149 -21.27 12.42 -18.09
CA VAL A 149 -22.42 12.16 -17.20
C VAL A 149 -23.61 13.04 -17.55
N SER A 150 -23.38 14.31 -17.93
CA SER A 150 -24.44 15.22 -18.31
C SER A 150 -25.05 14.87 -19.68
N LYS A 151 -24.28 14.24 -20.59
CA LYS A 151 -24.81 13.77 -21.90
C LYS A 151 -25.61 12.49 -21.75
N GLY A 152 -25.24 11.60 -20.83
CA GLY A 152 -25.88 10.30 -20.65
C GLY A 152 -25.67 9.34 -21.82
N SER A 153 -26.40 8.21 -21.81
CA SER A 153 -26.45 7.22 -22.87
C SER A 153 -25.10 6.64 -23.31
N SER A 154 -25.03 5.99 -24.46
CA SER A 154 -23.83 5.40 -25.04
C SER A 154 -22.69 6.41 -25.26
N ALA A 155 -23.05 7.63 -25.69
CA ALA A 155 -22.10 8.74 -25.88
C ALA A 155 -21.44 9.15 -24.53
N GLY A 156 -22.24 9.21 -23.45
CA GLY A 156 -21.73 9.50 -22.11
C GLY A 156 -20.76 8.44 -21.61
N ILE A 157 -21.08 7.17 -21.80
CA ILE A 157 -20.19 6.02 -21.46
C ILE A 157 -18.85 6.17 -22.19
N LEU A 158 -18.87 6.43 -23.50
CA LEU A 158 -17.66 6.58 -24.30
C LEU A 158 -16.78 7.74 -23.80
N ILE A 159 -17.37 8.89 -23.48
CA ILE A 159 -16.64 10.07 -22.94
C ILE A 159 -16.00 9.72 -21.60
N VAL A 160 -16.73 9.06 -20.69
CA VAL A 160 -16.20 8.66 -19.37
C VAL A 160 -15.06 7.65 -19.53
N GLN A 161 -15.20 6.67 -20.43
CA GLN A 161 -14.14 5.68 -20.72
C GLN A 161 -12.91 6.34 -21.35
N ALA A 162 -13.09 7.19 -22.36
CA ALA A 162 -11.99 7.89 -23.01
C ALA A 162 -11.22 8.81 -22.05
N SER A 163 -11.91 9.42 -21.08
CA SER A 163 -11.29 10.27 -20.06
C SER A 163 -10.25 9.55 -19.21
N GLN A 164 -10.31 8.21 -19.14
CA GLN A 164 -9.34 7.41 -18.35
C GLN A 164 -7.90 7.56 -18.87
N ILE A 165 -7.69 7.93 -20.13
CA ILE A 165 -6.35 8.16 -20.69
C ILE A 165 -5.59 9.26 -19.91
N ILE A 166 -6.32 10.20 -19.32
CA ILE A 166 -5.76 11.29 -18.49
C ILE A 166 -5.06 10.71 -17.24
N THR A 167 -5.49 9.54 -16.78
CA THR A 167 -4.88 8.84 -15.63
C THR A 167 -3.41 8.49 -15.86
N ILE A 168 -2.95 8.41 -17.10
CA ILE A 168 -1.55 8.19 -17.46
C ILE A 168 -0.64 9.26 -16.82
N VAL A 169 -1.07 10.52 -16.82
CA VAL A 169 -0.28 11.64 -16.30
C VAL A 169 -0.52 11.86 -14.82
N GLY A 170 -1.77 11.70 -14.35
CA GLY A 170 -2.12 11.89 -12.94
C GLY A 170 -3.26 10.99 -12.49
N GLY A 171 -3.06 10.30 -11.37
CA GLY A 171 -4.01 9.34 -10.86
C GLY A 171 -3.72 8.88 -9.43
N PRO A 172 -4.60 8.03 -8.85
CA PRO A 172 -4.51 7.63 -7.45
C PRO A 172 -3.21 6.90 -7.12
N ASN A 173 -2.66 6.11 -8.05
CA ASN A 173 -1.44 5.34 -7.81
C ASN A 173 -0.20 6.25 -7.73
N GLY A 174 -0.07 7.19 -8.68
CA GLY A 174 1.00 8.17 -8.65
C GLY A 174 0.89 9.13 -7.46
N TYR A 175 -0.33 9.49 -7.07
CA TYR A 175 -0.58 10.28 -5.87
C TYR A 175 -0.06 9.58 -4.61
N VAL A 176 -0.38 8.29 -4.41
CA VAL A 176 0.11 7.50 -3.26
C VAL A 176 1.64 7.39 -3.28
N LEU A 177 2.23 7.16 -4.46
CA LEU A 177 3.69 7.12 -4.62
C LEU A 177 4.34 8.46 -4.24
N ALA A 178 3.80 9.57 -4.73
CA ALA A 178 4.32 10.90 -4.41
C ALA A 178 4.18 11.25 -2.92
N LEU A 179 3.06 10.90 -2.27
CA LEU A 179 2.89 11.08 -0.83
C LEU A 179 3.89 10.27 0.00
N ASN A 180 4.06 8.99 -0.34
CA ASN A 180 5.01 8.12 0.36
C ASN A 180 6.45 8.66 0.20
N SER A 181 6.81 9.14 -0.99
CA SER A 181 8.11 9.78 -1.23
C SER A 181 8.27 11.05 -0.42
N PHE A 182 7.20 11.86 -0.29
CA PHE A 182 7.23 13.09 0.51
C PHE A 182 7.46 12.80 2.00
N VAL A 183 6.79 11.77 2.55
CA VAL A 183 7.04 11.33 3.94
C VAL A 183 8.48 10.86 4.10
N ALA A 184 9.01 10.11 3.13
CA ALA A 184 10.38 9.62 3.17
C ALA A 184 11.43 10.74 3.16
N ASP A 185 11.13 11.88 2.52
CA ASP A 185 12.02 13.06 2.47
C ASP A 185 11.97 13.91 3.74
N VAL A 186 10.79 13.96 4.40
CA VAL A 186 10.55 14.89 5.52
C VAL A 186 10.75 14.23 6.88
N VAL A 187 10.55 12.91 6.99
CA VAL A 187 10.57 12.17 8.26
C VAL A 187 11.88 11.40 8.41
N GLU A 188 12.51 11.52 9.58
CA GLU A 188 13.71 10.78 9.95
C GLU A 188 13.51 9.26 9.88
N HIS A 189 14.61 8.55 9.66
CA HIS A 189 14.58 7.12 9.33
C HIS A 189 13.85 6.27 10.38
N GLU A 190 14.05 6.56 11.66
CA GLU A 190 13.42 5.85 12.78
C GLU A 190 11.90 6.06 12.86
N GLY A 191 11.42 7.28 12.60
CA GLY A 191 10.00 7.65 12.63
C GLY A 191 9.21 7.30 11.36
N ARG A 192 9.88 6.92 10.26
CA ARG A 192 9.31 6.79 8.91
C ARG A 192 8.20 5.76 8.83
N THR A 193 8.38 4.58 9.42
CA THR A 193 7.35 3.51 9.41
C THR A 193 6.07 3.95 10.11
N GLY A 194 6.19 4.61 11.27
CA GLY A 194 5.03 5.15 11.98
C GLY A 194 4.33 6.28 11.23
N ALA A 195 5.08 7.13 10.53
CA ALA A 195 4.53 8.21 9.71
C ALA A 195 3.78 7.68 8.48
N LEU A 196 4.33 6.66 7.80
CA LEU A 196 3.66 5.99 6.67
C LEU A 196 2.39 5.27 7.12
N GLY A 197 2.39 4.64 8.31
CA GLY A 197 1.19 4.04 8.89
C GLY A 197 0.10 5.08 9.16
N ARG A 198 0.44 6.22 9.77
CA ARG A 198 -0.49 7.33 10.00
C ARG A 198 -1.02 7.92 8.69
N LEU A 199 -0.15 8.07 7.69
CA LEU A 199 -0.54 8.52 6.35
C LEU A 199 -1.59 7.59 5.73
N GLN A 200 -1.34 6.28 5.78
CA GLN A 200 -2.28 5.28 5.27
C GLN A 200 -3.62 5.31 6.01
N GLY A 201 -3.60 5.48 7.33
CA GLY A 201 -4.81 5.65 8.15
C GLY A 201 -5.61 6.89 7.74
N CYS A 202 -4.97 8.04 7.56
CA CYS A 202 -5.62 9.27 7.07
C CYS A 202 -6.23 9.10 5.68
N MET A 203 -5.53 8.40 4.75
CA MET A 203 -6.06 8.13 3.42
C MET A 203 -7.30 7.24 3.47
N LEU A 204 -7.28 6.16 4.25
CA LEU A 204 -8.43 5.27 4.40
C LEU A 204 -9.64 5.98 5.01
N PHE A 205 -9.41 6.79 6.05
CA PHE A 205 -10.47 7.56 6.69
C PHE A 205 -11.03 8.63 5.75
N GLY A 206 -10.17 9.35 5.02
CA GLY A 206 -10.60 10.31 3.99
C GLY A 206 -11.48 9.65 2.92
N ALA A 207 -11.07 8.49 2.41
CA ALA A 207 -11.84 7.73 1.44
C ALA A 207 -13.21 7.27 2.01
N ALA A 208 -13.23 6.77 3.25
CA ALA A 208 -14.46 6.33 3.93
C ALA A 208 -15.47 7.48 4.04
N VAL A 209 -15.04 8.65 4.54
CA VAL A 209 -15.88 9.86 4.60
C VAL A 209 -16.32 10.27 3.20
N GLY A 210 -15.45 10.13 2.19
CA GLY A 210 -15.77 10.40 0.79
C GLY A 210 -16.90 9.51 0.26
N PHE A 211 -16.87 8.21 0.53
CA PHE A 211 -17.94 7.29 0.12
C PHE A 211 -19.30 7.69 0.70
N LEU A 212 -19.34 8.03 1.99
CA LEU A 212 -20.56 8.48 2.65
C LEU A 212 -21.07 9.80 2.08
N THR A 213 -20.20 10.81 2.01
CA THR A 213 -20.58 12.14 1.49
C THR A 213 -21.00 12.09 0.03
N GLY A 214 -20.33 11.27 -0.80
CA GLY A 214 -20.70 11.06 -2.19
C GLY A 214 -22.08 10.44 -2.34
N GLY A 215 -22.43 9.45 -1.52
CA GLY A 215 -23.75 8.84 -1.48
C GLY A 215 -24.84 9.82 -1.06
N LEU A 216 -24.61 10.57 0.04
CA LEU A 216 -25.57 11.55 0.56
C LEU A 216 -25.80 12.71 -0.43
N ILE A 217 -24.75 13.24 -1.04
CA ILE A 217 -24.85 14.32 -2.04
C ILE A 217 -25.55 13.83 -3.31
N GLY A 218 -25.26 12.60 -3.74
CA GLY A 218 -25.89 11.99 -4.89
C GLY A 218 -27.41 11.84 -4.73
N GLU A 219 -27.86 11.50 -3.51
CA GLU A 219 -29.29 11.41 -3.19
C GLU A 219 -29.95 12.80 -3.06
N ALA A 220 -29.30 13.74 -2.37
CA ALA A 220 -29.91 15.05 -2.06
C ALA A 220 -29.90 16.02 -3.24
N PHE A 221 -28.87 16.01 -4.08
CA PHE A 221 -28.63 17.00 -5.14
C PHE A 221 -28.53 16.36 -6.56
N GLY A 222 -28.78 15.06 -6.66
CA GLY A 222 -28.70 14.32 -7.91
C GLY A 222 -27.29 13.78 -8.23
N ILE A 223 -27.25 12.79 -9.13
CA ILE A 223 -26.06 11.95 -9.42
C ILE A 223 -24.86 12.76 -9.98
N VAL A 224 -25.12 13.92 -10.62
CA VAL A 224 -24.06 14.78 -11.19
C VAL A 224 -23.37 15.65 -10.13
N ALA A 225 -24.06 15.97 -9.03
CA ALA A 225 -23.56 16.89 -8.01
C ALA A 225 -22.25 16.43 -7.35
N PRO A 226 -22.05 15.13 -6.98
CA PRO A 226 -20.79 14.63 -6.45
C PRO A 226 -19.60 14.88 -7.38
N PHE A 227 -19.76 14.74 -8.70
CA PHE A 227 -18.69 14.96 -9.67
C PHE A 227 -18.26 16.44 -9.74
N ARG A 228 -19.23 17.36 -9.71
CA ARG A 228 -18.94 18.82 -9.69
C ARG A 228 -18.22 19.22 -8.41
N MET A 229 -18.71 18.76 -7.25
CA MET A 229 -18.10 19.03 -5.96
C MET A 229 -16.67 18.49 -5.89
N THR A 230 -16.41 17.31 -6.41
CA THR A 230 -15.09 16.70 -6.40
C THR A 230 -14.07 17.47 -7.23
N VAL A 231 -14.47 18.06 -8.37
CA VAL A 231 -13.60 18.96 -9.14
C VAL A 231 -13.12 20.12 -8.28
N VAL A 232 -14.03 20.77 -7.55
CA VAL A 232 -13.72 21.90 -6.67
C VAL A 232 -12.75 21.43 -5.56
N LEU A 233 -13.00 20.28 -4.95
CA LEU A 233 -12.14 19.73 -3.89
C LEU A 233 -10.72 19.39 -4.39
N PHE A 234 -10.59 18.83 -5.59
CA PHE A 234 -9.27 18.59 -6.17
C PHE A 234 -8.52 19.89 -6.47
N LEU A 235 -9.20 20.91 -6.98
CA LEU A 235 -8.59 22.22 -7.22
C LEU A 235 -8.16 22.89 -5.90
N LEU A 236 -8.99 22.83 -4.86
CA LEU A 236 -8.63 23.30 -3.52
C LEU A 236 -7.46 22.52 -2.94
N SER A 237 -7.43 21.20 -3.14
CA SER A 237 -6.31 20.36 -2.70
C SER A 237 -5.02 20.72 -3.46
N CYS A 238 -5.10 21.02 -4.74
CA CYS A 238 -3.96 21.46 -5.54
C CYS A 238 -3.42 22.82 -5.05
N ALA A 239 -4.31 23.78 -4.80
CA ALA A 239 -3.96 25.06 -4.20
C ALA A 239 -3.34 24.89 -2.80
N TYR A 240 -3.90 23.99 -1.97
CA TYR A 240 -3.34 23.66 -0.66
C TYR A 240 -1.92 23.11 -0.75
N VAL A 241 -1.63 22.18 -1.67
CA VAL A 241 -0.28 21.64 -1.90
C VAL A 241 0.67 22.75 -2.34
N ALA A 242 0.23 23.64 -3.24
CA ALA A 242 1.05 24.73 -3.73
C ALA A 242 1.47 25.72 -2.62
N ILE A 243 0.54 26.05 -1.72
CA ILE A 243 0.71 27.08 -0.69
C ILE A 243 1.30 26.50 0.61
N CYS A 244 0.78 25.37 1.10
CA CYS A 244 1.02 24.90 2.47
C CYS A 244 2.18 23.92 2.59
N LEU A 245 2.55 23.17 1.52
CA LEU A 245 3.64 22.21 1.56
C LEU A 245 4.98 22.86 1.19
N PRO A 246 6.08 22.53 1.89
CA PRO A 246 7.40 23.00 1.54
C PRO A 246 7.89 22.40 0.22
N SER A 247 8.75 23.11 -0.50
CA SER A 247 9.43 22.56 -1.68
C SER A 247 10.61 21.72 -1.25
N THR A 248 10.62 20.45 -1.66
CA THR A 248 11.77 19.57 -1.54
C THR A 248 12.62 19.68 -2.81
N PRO A 249 13.95 19.83 -2.71
CA PRO A 249 14.80 19.85 -3.89
C PRO A 249 14.72 18.50 -4.63
N PRO A 250 14.95 18.48 -5.95
CA PRO A 250 15.04 17.23 -6.69
C PRO A 250 16.15 16.35 -6.09
N HIS A 251 15.89 15.05 -5.96
CA HIS A 251 16.89 14.09 -5.51
C HIS A 251 17.95 13.93 -6.60
N GLU A 252 19.09 14.60 -6.46
CA GLU A 252 20.30 14.24 -7.18
C GLU A 252 20.84 12.95 -6.52
N GLU A 253 20.49 11.82 -7.07
CA GLU A 253 21.14 10.55 -6.74
C GLU A 253 22.65 10.69 -7.04
N LYS A 254 23.45 10.82 -5.98
CA LYS A 254 24.90 10.58 -6.04
C LYS A 254 25.16 9.06 -6.20
N ASP A 255 24.55 8.45 -7.18
CA ASP A 255 24.87 7.08 -7.59
C ASP A 255 26.19 7.07 -8.36
N LYS A 256 27.32 7.20 -7.62
CA LYS A 256 28.67 7.03 -8.18
C LYS A 256 29.05 5.56 -8.39
N HIS A 257 28.16 4.59 -8.13
CA HIS A 257 28.47 3.16 -8.26
C HIS A 257 27.41 2.31 -8.96
N ALA A 258 26.66 2.86 -9.91
CA ALA A 258 25.82 2.03 -10.79
C ALA A 258 26.32 2.12 -12.24
N ASN A 259 27.33 1.32 -12.57
CA ASN A 259 27.80 1.07 -13.95
C ASN A 259 26.82 0.19 -14.73
N HIS A 260 25.53 0.55 -14.83
CA HIS A 260 24.66 0.04 -15.88
C HIS A 260 23.52 1.04 -16.16
N PRO A 261 23.48 1.63 -17.36
CA PRO A 261 22.36 2.47 -17.80
C PRO A 261 21.20 1.59 -18.28
N SER A 262 20.51 0.90 -17.39
CA SER A 262 19.24 0.28 -17.74
C SER A 262 18.12 1.29 -17.53
N VAL A 263 17.95 2.16 -18.51
CA VAL A 263 16.76 3.02 -18.64
C VAL A 263 15.65 2.14 -19.21
N GLY A 264 14.57 1.87 -18.43
CA GLY A 264 13.41 1.17 -18.98
C GLY A 264 12.61 0.35 -17.98
N LEU A 265 11.59 -0.32 -18.51
CA LEU A 265 10.70 -1.26 -17.82
C LEU A 265 11.44 -2.30 -16.97
N GLY A 266 12.64 -2.73 -17.39
CA GLY A 266 13.46 -3.69 -16.65
C GLY A 266 13.85 -3.24 -15.23
N ARG A 267 14.06 -1.93 -15.00
CA ARG A 267 14.36 -1.40 -13.65
C ARG A 267 13.11 -1.36 -12.75
N PHE A 268 11.94 -1.17 -13.36
CA PHE A 268 10.67 -1.17 -12.63
C PHE A 268 10.29 -2.58 -12.14
N PHE A 269 10.48 -3.59 -13.00
CA PHE A 269 10.20 -4.99 -12.67
C PHE A 269 11.40 -5.70 -12.01
N GLY A 270 12.54 -5.02 -11.89
CA GLY A 270 13.75 -5.55 -11.23
C GLY A 270 13.48 -6.19 -9.86
N PRO A 271 12.71 -5.55 -8.95
CA PRO A 271 12.37 -6.12 -7.64
C PRO A 271 11.58 -7.43 -7.70
N LEU A 272 10.87 -7.75 -8.81
CA LEU A 272 10.20 -9.05 -8.97
C LEU A 272 11.16 -10.22 -9.08
N ARG A 273 12.41 -9.99 -9.49
CA ARG A 273 13.44 -11.02 -9.57
C ARG A 273 13.70 -11.72 -8.22
N ILE A 274 13.33 -11.06 -7.12
CA ILE A 274 13.49 -11.62 -5.77
C ILE A 274 12.58 -12.85 -5.54
N PHE A 275 11.46 -12.94 -6.27
CA PHE A 275 10.54 -14.09 -6.22
C PHE A 275 11.01 -15.26 -7.08
N ALA A 276 12.07 -15.09 -7.90
CA ALA A 276 12.63 -16.21 -8.65
C ALA A 276 13.12 -17.31 -7.69
N PRO A 277 13.04 -18.60 -8.09
CA PRO A 277 13.51 -19.71 -7.27
C PRO A 277 14.96 -19.50 -6.85
N GLN A 278 15.23 -19.51 -5.55
CA GLN A 278 16.54 -19.22 -4.98
C GLN A 278 17.28 -20.52 -4.64
N LYS A 279 18.57 -20.57 -4.96
CA LYS A 279 19.44 -21.69 -4.60
C LYS A 279 20.10 -21.40 -3.24
N TRP A 280 19.95 -22.32 -2.32
CA TRP A 280 20.53 -22.25 -0.97
C TRP A 280 21.45 -23.43 -0.71
N THR A 281 22.59 -23.21 -0.04
CA THR A 281 23.42 -24.27 0.50
C THR A 281 23.01 -24.52 1.94
N LEU A 282 22.62 -25.75 2.24
CA LEU A 282 22.32 -26.21 3.59
C LEU A 282 23.64 -26.40 4.38
N ILE A 283 23.53 -26.53 5.70
CA ILE A 283 24.66 -26.82 6.60
C ILE A 283 25.40 -28.10 6.16
N ASP A 284 24.67 -29.08 5.61
CA ASP A 284 25.22 -30.35 5.08
C ASP A 284 25.91 -30.20 3.71
N GLY A 285 26.11 -28.99 3.20
CA GLY A 285 26.71 -28.75 1.88
C GLY A 285 25.82 -29.06 0.67
N ARG A 286 24.59 -29.59 0.89
CA ARG A 286 23.64 -29.88 -0.18
C ARG A 286 23.00 -28.59 -0.71
N LYS A 287 22.88 -28.47 -2.03
CA LYS A 287 22.16 -27.36 -2.68
C LYS A 287 20.68 -27.69 -2.77
N SER A 288 19.83 -26.81 -2.24
CA SER A 288 18.37 -26.91 -2.33
C SER A 288 17.79 -25.67 -3.02
N THR A 289 16.81 -25.88 -3.89
CA THR A 289 16.06 -24.78 -4.52
C THR A 289 14.87 -24.46 -3.64
N GLN A 290 14.77 -23.20 -3.19
CA GLN A 290 13.69 -22.73 -2.35
C GLN A 290 12.68 -21.92 -3.17
N PHE A 291 11.41 -22.28 -3.03
CA PHE A 291 10.27 -21.64 -3.69
C PHE A 291 9.47 -20.76 -2.74
N GLY A 292 9.91 -20.58 -1.49
CA GLY A 292 9.16 -19.91 -0.44
C GLY A 292 8.75 -18.48 -0.79
N ALA A 293 9.68 -17.68 -1.36
CA ALA A 293 9.38 -16.32 -1.79
C ALA A 293 8.42 -16.29 -2.98
N LEU A 294 8.57 -17.19 -3.96
CA LEU A 294 7.67 -17.30 -5.11
C LEU A 294 6.23 -17.62 -4.68
N THR A 295 6.07 -18.64 -3.84
CA THR A 295 4.75 -19.05 -3.32
C THR A 295 4.15 -17.98 -2.43
N LEU A 296 4.96 -17.24 -1.67
CA LEU A 296 4.50 -16.07 -0.91
C LEU A 296 3.98 -14.98 -1.86
N GLY A 297 4.75 -14.60 -2.87
CA GLY A 297 4.35 -13.58 -3.85
C GLY A 297 3.06 -13.95 -4.58
N LEU A 298 2.94 -15.21 -5.03
CA LEU A 298 1.74 -15.70 -5.72
C LEU A 298 0.52 -15.75 -4.79
N GLY A 299 0.70 -16.23 -3.55
CA GLY A 299 -0.38 -16.27 -2.56
C GLY A 299 -0.87 -14.88 -2.18
N VAL A 300 0.04 -13.92 -2.03
CA VAL A 300 -0.31 -12.50 -1.78
C VAL A 300 -1.02 -11.90 -2.99
N PHE A 301 -0.57 -12.18 -4.22
CA PHE A 301 -1.25 -11.75 -5.43
C PHE A 301 -2.70 -12.21 -5.46
N LEU A 302 -2.95 -13.50 -5.25
CA LEU A 302 -4.30 -14.09 -5.23
C LEU A 302 -5.14 -13.53 -4.07
N GLY A 303 -4.55 -13.36 -2.88
CA GLY A 303 -5.24 -12.80 -1.72
C GLY A 303 -5.69 -11.36 -1.95
N ILE A 304 -4.84 -10.53 -2.55
CA ILE A 304 -5.21 -9.14 -2.84
C ILE A 304 -6.15 -9.06 -4.05
N LEU A 305 -6.00 -9.97 -5.02
CA LEU A 305 -6.94 -10.08 -6.12
C LEU A 305 -8.35 -10.34 -5.61
N ALA A 306 -8.53 -11.23 -4.63
CA ALA A 306 -9.82 -11.49 -3.99
C ALA A 306 -10.30 -10.29 -3.16
N THR A 307 -9.51 -9.84 -2.17
CA THR A 307 -9.94 -8.82 -1.20
C THR A 307 -10.11 -7.42 -1.79
N GLY A 308 -9.45 -7.13 -2.91
CA GLY A 308 -9.47 -5.81 -3.55
C GLY A 308 -10.82 -5.44 -4.20
N TYR A 309 -11.58 -6.42 -4.64
CA TYR A 309 -12.87 -6.21 -5.32
C TYR A 309 -14.06 -6.10 -4.37
N ILE A 310 -13.93 -6.55 -3.14
CA ILE A 310 -15.02 -6.65 -2.15
C ILE A 310 -15.85 -5.35 -2.05
N PRO A 311 -15.27 -4.13 -1.95
CA PRO A 311 -16.08 -2.92 -1.86
C PRO A 311 -16.99 -2.71 -3.09
N THR A 312 -16.49 -2.98 -4.28
CA THR A 312 -17.26 -2.85 -5.53
C THR A 312 -18.31 -3.96 -5.63
N LEU A 313 -17.94 -5.18 -5.29
CA LEU A 313 -18.84 -6.33 -5.29
C LEU A 313 -20.03 -6.11 -4.36
N LEU A 314 -19.79 -5.65 -3.13
CA LEU A 314 -20.84 -5.34 -2.16
C LEU A 314 -21.81 -4.28 -2.72
N GLN A 315 -21.29 -3.21 -3.37
CA GLN A 315 -22.12 -2.17 -3.95
C GLN A 315 -22.96 -2.68 -5.12
N MET A 316 -22.34 -3.43 -6.05
CA MET A 316 -23.06 -3.97 -7.21
C MET A 316 -24.16 -4.93 -6.73
N TYR A 317 -23.83 -5.87 -5.87
CA TYR A 317 -24.81 -6.83 -5.32
C TYR A 317 -25.92 -6.15 -4.53
N ALA A 318 -25.58 -5.15 -3.69
CA ALA A 318 -26.57 -4.40 -2.92
C ALA A 318 -27.53 -3.60 -3.82
N THR A 319 -27.03 -3.10 -4.95
CA THR A 319 -27.84 -2.33 -5.91
C THR A 319 -28.77 -3.25 -6.69
N ASP A 320 -28.27 -4.40 -7.13
CA ASP A 320 -29.03 -5.30 -8.01
C ASP A 320 -30.06 -6.11 -7.22
N GLU A 321 -29.69 -6.72 -6.10
CA GLU A 321 -30.56 -7.64 -5.35
C GLU A 321 -31.48 -6.93 -4.35
N PHE A 322 -31.01 -5.83 -3.73
CA PHE A 322 -31.74 -5.14 -2.64
C PHE A 322 -32.17 -3.72 -3.01
N GLU A 323 -32.03 -3.31 -4.25
CA GLU A 323 -32.42 -1.96 -4.73
C GLU A 323 -31.78 -0.82 -3.88
N PHE A 324 -30.54 -1.01 -3.35
CA PHE A 324 -29.91 0.00 -2.54
C PHE A 324 -29.62 1.27 -3.34
N GLY A 325 -30.13 2.42 -2.84
CA GLY A 325 -29.83 3.75 -3.37
C GLY A 325 -28.39 4.20 -3.05
N THR A 326 -28.00 5.35 -3.60
CA THR A 326 -26.64 5.92 -3.40
C THR A 326 -26.30 6.13 -1.92
N LYS A 327 -27.29 6.55 -1.11
CA LYS A 327 -27.14 6.74 0.33
C LYS A 327 -26.87 5.43 1.07
N ALA A 328 -27.69 4.39 0.82
CA ALA A 328 -27.54 3.09 1.47
C ALA A 328 -26.17 2.47 1.14
N ASN A 329 -25.76 2.51 -0.13
CA ASN A 329 -24.44 2.09 -0.56
C ASN A 329 -23.31 2.95 0.04
N GLY A 330 -23.52 4.26 0.18
CA GLY A 330 -22.59 5.17 0.86
C GLY A 330 -22.34 4.74 2.30
N TRP A 331 -23.40 4.44 3.07
CA TRP A 331 -23.30 3.91 4.43
C TRP A 331 -22.63 2.54 4.49
N LEU A 332 -22.99 1.63 3.57
CA LEU A 332 -22.43 0.28 3.49
C LEU A 332 -20.90 0.32 3.37
N ILE A 333 -20.40 1.10 2.40
CA ILE A 333 -18.96 1.18 2.13
C ILE A 333 -18.22 2.05 3.15
N PHE A 334 -18.87 3.07 3.70
CA PHE A 334 -18.32 3.83 4.83
C PHE A 334 -18.06 2.92 6.02
N MET A 335 -19.06 2.10 6.39
CA MET A 335 -18.94 1.16 7.52
C MET A 335 -17.84 0.14 7.28
N TYR A 336 -17.85 -0.51 6.09
CA TYR A 336 -16.81 -1.47 5.71
C TYR A 336 -15.41 -0.86 5.77
N SER A 337 -15.22 0.32 5.15
CA SER A 337 -13.91 0.97 5.06
C SER A 337 -13.41 1.50 6.39
N SER A 338 -14.31 2.05 7.21
CA SER A 338 -13.98 2.57 8.55
C SER A 338 -13.59 1.44 9.51
N LEU A 339 -14.35 0.34 9.52
CA LEU A 339 -14.03 -0.83 10.33
C LEU A 339 -12.72 -1.49 9.89
N ARG A 340 -12.48 -1.56 8.57
CA ARG A 340 -11.22 -2.07 8.03
C ARG A 340 -10.03 -1.19 8.44
N GLY A 341 -10.18 0.13 8.34
CA GLY A 341 -9.16 1.08 8.79
C GLY A 341 -8.88 0.96 10.28
N PHE A 342 -9.92 0.87 11.10
CA PHE A 342 -9.80 0.67 12.54
C PHE A 342 -9.11 -0.66 12.89
N PHE A 343 -9.54 -1.75 12.26
CA PHE A 343 -8.94 -3.07 12.46
C PHE A 343 -7.45 -3.06 12.15
N LEU A 344 -7.06 -2.55 10.97
CA LEU A 344 -5.66 -2.52 10.52
C LEU A 344 -4.78 -1.57 11.35
N SER A 345 -5.35 -0.48 11.88
CA SER A 345 -4.58 0.51 12.65
C SER A 345 -4.39 0.12 14.12
N PHE A 346 -5.37 -0.53 14.73
CA PHE A 346 -5.38 -0.76 16.18
C PHE A 346 -5.37 -2.24 16.58
N ILE A 347 -6.16 -3.08 15.93
CA ILE A 347 -6.34 -4.49 16.32
C ILE A 347 -5.22 -5.35 15.74
N PHE A 348 -4.97 -5.23 14.44
CA PHE A 348 -3.98 -6.03 13.73
C PHE A 348 -2.56 -5.95 14.33
N PRO A 349 -1.99 -4.75 14.66
CA PRO A 349 -0.65 -4.68 15.26
C PRO A 349 -0.57 -5.39 16.61
N ARG A 350 -1.65 -5.34 17.42
CA ARG A 350 -1.72 -6.06 18.69
C ARG A 350 -1.77 -7.57 18.51
N ILE A 351 -2.55 -8.05 17.53
CA ILE A 351 -2.61 -9.48 17.19
C ILE A 351 -1.23 -10.00 16.79
N ILE A 352 -0.52 -9.27 15.92
CA ILE A 352 0.82 -9.65 15.46
C ILE A 352 1.81 -9.65 16.61
N ALA A 353 1.86 -8.59 17.44
CA ALA A 353 2.76 -8.50 18.57
C ALA A 353 2.52 -9.64 19.60
N THR A 354 1.25 -9.84 19.98
CA THR A 354 0.89 -10.91 20.93
C THR A 354 1.16 -12.30 20.35
N GLY A 355 0.87 -12.50 19.06
CA GLY A 355 1.07 -13.77 18.38
C GLY A 355 2.55 -14.13 18.20
N ARG A 356 3.43 -13.16 17.93
CA ARG A 356 4.87 -13.37 17.90
C ARG A 356 5.36 -13.80 19.28
N ASN A 357 4.99 -13.09 20.34
CA ASN A 357 5.35 -13.43 21.72
C ASN A 357 4.82 -14.83 22.15
N TRP A 358 3.69 -15.26 21.58
CA TRP A 358 3.14 -16.60 21.87
C TRP A 358 3.89 -17.72 21.15
N LEU A 359 4.40 -17.45 19.95
CA LEU A 359 5.13 -18.44 19.14
C LEU A 359 6.61 -18.52 19.49
N GLU A 360 7.17 -17.48 20.13
CA GLU A 360 8.55 -17.52 20.64
C GLU A 360 8.62 -18.52 21.81
N PRO A 361 9.44 -19.59 21.69
CA PRO A 361 9.63 -20.46 22.82
C PRO A 361 10.24 -19.63 23.97
N ARG A 362 9.61 -19.69 25.13
CA ARG A 362 10.10 -19.12 26.42
C ARG A 362 11.41 -19.79 26.87
N THR A 363 12.41 -19.86 26.02
CA THR A 363 13.74 -20.42 26.30
C THR A 363 14.80 -19.34 26.41
N ALA A 364 14.44 -18.23 27.00
CA ALA A 364 15.39 -17.35 27.62
C ALA A 364 14.88 -17.07 29.04
N THR A 365 14.95 -18.06 29.90
CA THR A 365 15.22 -17.77 31.29
C THR A 365 16.48 -16.91 31.27
N PRO A 366 16.47 -15.66 31.77
CA PRO A 366 17.71 -15.00 32.06
C PRO A 366 18.37 -15.92 33.06
N THR A 367 19.43 -16.61 32.64
CA THR A 367 20.35 -17.20 33.57
C THR A 367 20.79 -16.01 34.42
N LYS A 368 20.21 -15.90 35.61
CA LYS A 368 20.84 -15.18 36.70
C LYS A 368 22.22 -15.85 36.79
N LEU A 369 23.19 -15.23 36.12
CA LEU A 369 24.58 -15.49 36.44
C LEU A 369 24.66 -15.28 37.94
N ALA A 370 24.89 -16.38 38.63
CA ALA A 370 25.13 -16.39 40.05
C ALA A 370 26.11 -15.26 40.34
N GLU A 371 25.67 -14.34 41.20
CA GLU A 371 26.51 -13.44 41.95
C GLU A 371 27.35 -14.28 42.91
N ASP A 372 28.39 -14.96 42.40
CA ASP A 372 29.42 -15.58 43.17
C ASP A 372 30.60 -15.95 42.25
N GLU A 373 31.24 -14.93 41.68
CA GLU A 373 32.66 -15.00 41.36
C GLU A 373 33.36 -13.78 41.98
N PRO A 374 34.42 -14.01 42.78
CA PRO A 374 35.08 -12.94 43.50
C PRO A 374 35.80 -12.01 42.53
N LEU A 375 35.57 -10.71 42.75
CA LEU A 375 36.32 -9.61 42.17
C LEU A 375 37.84 -9.83 42.40
N LEU A 376 38.51 -10.41 41.44
CA LEU A 376 39.96 -10.39 41.32
C LEU A 376 40.31 -10.12 39.85
N ASN A 377 40.51 -8.86 39.55
CA ASN A 377 41.74 -8.42 38.88
C ASN A 377 41.75 -6.89 38.88
N GLU A 378 42.54 -6.41 39.85
CA GLU A 378 43.06 -5.06 39.82
C GLU A 378 43.74 -4.82 38.48
N SER A 379 43.29 -3.78 37.80
CA SER A 379 43.94 -3.19 36.65
C SER A 379 45.38 -2.85 37.00
N HIS A 380 46.34 -3.56 36.42
CA HIS A 380 47.75 -3.18 36.45
C HIS A 380 47.90 -1.82 35.74
N ILE A 381 48.00 -0.78 36.54
CA ILE A 381 48.48 0.51 36.08
C ILE A 381 50.01 0.37 36.03
N PRO A 382 50.67 0.54 34.86
CA PRO A 382 52.12 0.48 34.78
C PRO A 382 52.69 1.63 35.59
N THR A 383 53.52 1.28 36.59
CA THR A 383 54.12 2.22 37.56
C THR A 383 55.56 2.64 37.21
N SER A 384 56.09 2.23 36.05
CA SER A 384 57.44 2.65 35.64
C SER A 384 57.54 3.02 34.15
N PRO A 385 58.37 4.05 33.81
CA PRO A 385 58.50 4.53 32.42
C PRO A 385 59.18 3.56 31.45
N ASN A 386 59.68 2.41 31.91
CA ASN A 386 60.40 1.45 31.08
C ASN A 386 59.53 0.33 30.48
N GLU A 387 58.24 0.25 30.84
CA GLU A 387 57.32 -0.74 30.27
C GLU A 387 56.60 -0.24 29.00
N VAL A 388 56.78 1.02 28.67
CA VAL A 388 56.10 1.65 27.50
C VAL A 388 56.89 1.50 26.20
N GLY A 389 58.12 0.93 26.25
CA GLY A 389 59.07 0.92 25.13
C GLY A 389 59.08 -0.32 24.22
N SER A 390 58.17 -1.29 24.39
CA SER A 390 58.19 -2.54 23.59
C SER A 390 56.88 -2.85 22.91
N ILE A 391 56.27 -1.89 22.28
CA ILE A 391 55.16 -2.13 21.33
C ILE A 391 55.74 -1.87 19.95
N ASP A 392 56.03 -2.95 19.21
CA ASP A 392 56.36 -2.90 17.80
C ASP A 392 55.20 -2.30 17.01
N PRO A 393 55.47 -1.32 16.14
CA PRO A 393 54.44 -0.74 15.30
C PRO A 393 54.24 -1.54 14.01
N MET A 394 53.80 -2.79 14.15
CA MET A 394 53.34 -3.58 13.03
C MET A 394 52.45 -4.70 13.53
N ASP A 395 51.20 -4.48 13.56
CA ASP A 395 50.15 -5.34 13.00
C ASP A 395 48.76 -4.94 13.48
N ASN A 396 47.98 -4.62 12.47
CA ASN A 396 46.57 -5.03 12.36
C ASN A 396 45.53 -4.31 13.16
N ASP A 397 44.74 -3.66 12.36
CA ASP A 397 43.28 -3.60 12.43
C ASP A 397 42.65 -4.87 13.06
N VAL A 398 42.85 -5.09 14.33
CA VAL A 398 41.94 -5.89 15.11
C VAL A 398 40.77 -4.99 15.48
N GLU A 399 39.85 -4.87 14.52
CA GLU A 399 38.49 -4.54 14.81
C GLU A 399 38.07 -5.32 16.05
N SER A 400 37.85 -4.62 17.15
CA SER A 400 37.34 -5.16 18.41
C SER A 400 35.96 -5.77 18.09
N THR A 401 35.96 -7.01 17.63
CA THR A 401 34.79 -7.86 17.64
C THR A 401 34.48 -8.18 19.08
N GLY A 402 33.77 -7.26 19.74
CA GLY A 402 32.95 -7.65 20.88
C GLY A 402 32.08 -8.84 20.43
N PRO A 403 31.76 -9.78 21.33
CA PRO A 403 30.88 -10.89 20.99
C PRO A 403 29.64 -10.28 20.32
N PRO A 404 29.22 -10.77 19.13
CA PRO A 404 28.07 -10.22 18.44
C PRO A 404 26.93 -10.26 19.45
N GLU A 405 26.35 -9.09 19.77
CA GLU A 405 25.09 -9.02 20.49
C GLU A 405 24.17 -10.04 19.84
N PRO A 406 23.55 -10.95 20.60
CA PRO A 406 22.62 -11.90 20.01
C PRO A 406 21.55 -11.08 19.30
N GLU A 407 21.65 -10.97 17.96
CA GLU A 407 20.58 -10.39 17.15
C GLU A 407 19.33 -11.15 17.57
N GLU A 408 18.42 -10.49 18.28
CA GLU A 408 17.09 -11.00 18.55
C GLU A 408 16.48 -11.33 17.20
N LYS A 409 16.56 -12.59 16.80
CA LYS A 409 15.97 -13.10 15.56
C LYS A 409 14.46 -13.07 15.76
N GLN A 410 13.85 -11.90 15.51
CA GLN A 410 12.40 -11.79 15.47
C GLN A 410 11.87 -12.82 14.48
N THR A 411 11.13 -13.77 15.00
CA THR A 411 10.58 -14.88 14.22
C THR A 411 9.29 -14.42 13.56
N PHE A 412 9.30 -14.16 12.25
CA PHE A 412 8.09 -13.80 11.48
C PHE A 412 7.23 -15.03 11.12
N ALA A 413 7.40 -16.15 11.80
CA ALA A 413 6.62 -17.36 11.58
C ALA A 413 5.12 -17.12 11.85
N PHE A 414 4.78 -16.31 12.86
CA PHE A 414 3.41 -15.92 13.14
C PHE A 414 2.81 -15.08 12.02
N ASP A 415 3.59 -14.20 11.38
CA ASP A 415 3.13 -13.36 10.28
C ASP A 415 2.70 -14.21 9.08
N LEU A 416 3.48 -15.25 8.73
CA LEU A 416 3.11 -16.20 7.67
C LEU A 416 1.86 -17.01 8.05
N MET A 417 1.77 -17.45 9.29
CA MET A 417 0.60 -18.16 9.79
C MET A 417 -0.64 -17.25 9.71
N TYR A 418 -0.53 -16.02 10.18
CA TYR A 418 -1.61 -15.03 10.08
C TYR A 418 -2.03 -14.78 8.63
N ALA A 419 -1.08 -14.59 7.70
CA ALA A 419 -1.38 -14.39 6.28
C ALA A 419 -2.17 -15.56 5.68
N ARG A 420 -1.87 -16.80 6.06
CA ARG A 420 -2.62 -18.01 5.66
C ARG A 420 -4.04 -17.97 6.20
N PHE A 421 -4.20 -17.86 7.52
CA PHE A 421 -5.50 -17.90 8.16
C PHE A 421 -6.40 -16.71 7.82
N SER A 422 -5.81 -15.53 7.54
CA SER A 422 -6.59 -14.38 7.07
C SER A 422 -7.25 -14.65 5.72
N LEU A 423 -6.59 -15.35 4.78
CA LEU A 423 -7.19 -15.73 3.50
C LEU A 423 -8.26 -16.84 3.65
N LEU A 424 -8.04 -17.79 4.56
CA LEU A 424 -9.06 -18.78 4.87
C LEU A 424 -10.32 -18.12 5.45
N LEU A 425 -10.14 -17.19 6.39
CA LEU A 425 -11.24 -16.46 7.00
C LEU A 425 -11.95 -15.57 5.97
N ASP A 426 -11.19 -14.87 5.10
CA ASP A 426 -11.75 -14.04 4.02
C ASP A 426 -12.59 -14.88 3.06
N GLY A 427 -12.08 -16.02 2.60
CA GLY A 427 -12.82 -16.95 1.75
C GLY A 427 -14.10 -17.49 2.43
N ALA A 428 -14.02 -17.84 3.71
CA ALA A 428 -15.19 -18.31 4.46
C ALA A 428 -16.24 -17.20 4.62
N MET A 429 -15.85 -15.99 5.04
CA MET A 429 -16.76 -14.85 5.23
C MET A 429 -17.39 -14.40 3.91
N THR A 430 -16.60 -14.35 2.84
CA THR A 430 -17.10 -13.99 1.50
C THR A 430 -18.01 -15.09 0.96
N GLY A 431 -17.69 -16.37 1.19
CA GLY A 431 -18.57 -17.49 0.83
C GLY A 431 -19.91 -17.48 1.56
N LEU A 432 -19.92 -17.09 2.83
CA LEU A 432 -21.17 -16.93 3.59
C LEU A 432 -22.07 -15.80 3.05
N ALA A 433 -21.50 -14.81 2.36
CA ALA A 433 -22.28 -13.73 1.76
C ALA A 433 -23.25 -14.22 0.67
N VAL A 434 -23.05 -15.42 0.12
CA VAL A 434 -23.98 -16.04 -0.85
C VAL A 434 -25.37 -16.31 -0.24
N PHE A 435 -25.44 -16.53 1.06
CA PHE A 435 -26.68 -16.84 1.77
C PHE A 435 -27.44 -15.59 2.24
N VAL A 436 -26.95 -14.40 1.89
CA VAL A 436 -27.61 -13.14 2.23
C VAL A 436 -28.89 -13.01 1.41
N SER A 437 -30.03 -12.93 2.10
CA SER A 437 -31.36 -12.79 1.51
C SER A 437 -32.05 -11.47 1.85
N GLN A 438 -31.46 -10.65 2.71
CA GLN A 438 -32.03 -9.39 3.17
C GLN A 438 -30.94 -8.30 3.28
N GLY A 439 -31.28 -7.06 2.92
CA GLY A 439 -30.32 -5.96 2.86
C GLY A 439 -29.59 -5.66 4.17
N TYR A 440 -30.21 -5.85 5.34
CA TYR A 440 -29.52 -5.64 6.62
C TYR A 440 -28.43 -6.68 6.89
N GLN A 441 -28.58 -7.91 6.37
CA GLN A 441 -27.56 -8.97 6.50
C GLN A 441 -26.28 -8.57 5.74
N LEU A 442 -26.42 -7.84 4.65
CA LEU A 442 -25.27 -7.34 3.90
C LEU A 442 -24.43 -6.33 4.70
N TYR A 443 -25.07 -5.52 5.55
CA TYR A 443 -24.33 -4.66 6.49
C TYR A 443 -23.57 -5.50 7.53
N ILE A 444 -24.13 -6.61 8.01
CA ILE A 444 -23.45 -7.53 8.94
C ILE A 444 -22.22 -8.14 8.25
N VAL A 445 -22.38 -8.64 7.03
CA VAL A 445 -21.24 -9.18 6.24
C VAL A 445 -20.17 -8.09 6.05
N ALA A 446 -20.57 -6.88 5.65
CA ALA A 446 -19.65 -5.76 5.47
C ALA A 446 -18.92 -5.36 6.77
N ALA A 447 -19.54 -5.56 7.93
CA ALA A 447 -18.91 -5.32 9.24
C ALA A 447 -17.92 -6.42 9.64
N LEU A 448 -18.17 -7.68 9.23
CA LEU A 448 -17.34 -8.84 9.59
C LEU A 448 -16.13 -9.02 8.66
N LEU A 449 -16.26 -8.74 7.36
CA LEU A 449 -15.20 -8.90 6.36
C LEU A 449 -13.86 -8.20 6.74
N PRO A 450 -13.85 -6.99 7.36
CA PRO A 450 -12.62 -6.35 7.80
C PRO A 450 -11.76 -7.17 8.77
N VAL A 451 -12.36 -8.12 9.52
CA VAL A 451 -11.62 -8.98 10.48
C VAL A 451 -10.65 -9.92 9.77
N ALA A 452 -10.94 -10.28 8.52
CA ALA A 452 -10.05 -11.07 7.67
C ALA A 452 -8.93 -10.22 7.02
N ALA A 453 -8.91 -8.91 7.20
CA ALA A 453 -7.91 -8.02 6.60
C ALA A 453 -6.52 -8.23 7.24
N GLY A 454 -5.47 -7.89 6.49
CA GLY A 454 -4.09 -7.87 7.03
C GLY A 454 -3.10 -8.77 6.30
N THR A 455 -3.53 -9.59 5.35
CA THR A 455 -2.66 -10.48 4.53
C THR A 455 -1.48 -9.71 3.93
N ALA A 456 -1.72 -8.56 3.34
CA ALA A 456 -0.69 -7.71 2.73
C ALA A 456 0.34 -7.20 3.74
N ALA A 457 -0.11 -6.80 4.94
CA ALA A 457 0.78 -6.29 5.97
C ALA A 457 1.63 -7.41 6.60
N ALA A 458 1.03 -8.57 6.87
CA ALA A 458 1.71 -9.74 7.40
C ALA A 458 2.76 -10.30 6.41
N SER A 459 2.45 -10.28 5.11
CA SER A 459 3.38 -10.75 4.07
C SER A 459 4.64 -9.92 3.96
N LYS A 460 4.60 -8.62 4.33
CA LYS A 460 5.79 -7.73 4.36
C LYS A 460 6.78 -8.15 5.45
N GLY A 461 6.30 -8.54 6.62
CA GLY A 461 7.16 -9.14 7.66
C GLY A 461 7.78 -10.45 7.19
N THR A 462 6.96 -11.33 6.62
CA THR A 462 7.38 -12.64 6.13
C THR A 462 8.48 -12.56 5.05
N ILE A 463 8.34 -11.68 4.05
CA ILE A 463 9.33 -11.57 2.97
C ILE A 463 10.69 -11.06 3.47
N LEU A 464 10.71 -10.18 4.47
CA LEU A 464 11.94 -9.67 5.08
C LEU A 464 12.79 -10.76 5.70
N GLN A 465 12.18 -11.79 6.30
CA GLN A 465 12.90 -12.94 6.85
C GLN A 465 13.31 -13.93 5.75
N MET A 466 12.54 -14.06 4.67
CA MET A 466 12.87 -14.94 3.55
C MET A 466 14.06 -14.42 2.73
N VAL A 467 14.27 -13.10 2.70
CA VAL A 467 15.33 -12.46 1.90
C VAL A 467 16.07 -11.41 2.72
N PRO A 468 16.90 -11.84 3.69
CA PRO A 468 17.57 -10.92 4.63
C PRO A 468 18.59 -10.00 3.98
N ASN A 469 19.26 -10.44 2.88
CA ASN A 469 20.38 -9.71 2.27
C ASN A 469 19.94 -8.51 1.41
N SER A 470 18.64 -8.38 1.06
CA SER A 470 18.12 -7.29 0.22
C SER A 470 16.75 -6.83 0.71
N ARG A 471 16.70 -6.29 1.93
CA ARG A 471 15.46 -5.86 2.59
C ARG A 471 14.65 -4.84 1.78
N VAL A 472 15.35 -3.88 1.14
CA VAL A 472 14.70 -2.84 0.32
C VAL A 472 14.04 -3.45 -0.92
N ASP A 473 14.75 -4.33 -1.63
CA ASP A 473 14.21 -4.97 -2.82
C ASP A 473 13.08 -5.94 -2.47
N ALA A 474 13.15 -6.61 -1.30
CA ALA A 474 12.10 -7.49 -0.81
C ALA A 474 10.78 -6.74 -0.59
N LEU A 475 10.83 -5.60 0.10
CA LEU A 475 9.67 -4.76 0.33
C LEU A 475 9.16 -4.11 -0.96
N SER A 476 10.06 -3.69 -1.84
CA SER A 476 9.67 -3.13 -3.14
C SER A 476 9.00 -4.18 -4.02
N GLY A 477 9.54 -5.40 -4.05
CA GLY A 477 8.98 -6.51 -4.80
C GLY A 477 7.57 -6.89 -4.34
N ILE A 478 7.37 -7.11 -3.03
CA ILE A 478 6.05 -7.47 -2.50
C ILE A 478 5.03 -6.34 -2.71
N THR A 479 5.44 -5.09 -2.56
CA THR A 479 4.58 -3.93 -2.80
C THR A 479 4.19 -3.82 -4.28
N LEU A 480 5.10 -4.17 -5.20
CA LEU A 480 4.80 -4.20 -6.63
C LEU A 480 3.77 -5.29 -6.95
N VAL A 481 3.92 -6.50 -6.38
CA VAL A 481 2.93 -7.59 -6.50
C VAL A 481 1.56 -7.15 -5.97
N GLU A 482 1.52 -6.52 -4.79
CA GLU A 482 0.29 -5.96 -4.21
C GLU A 482 -0.38 -4.95 -5.15
N ASN A 483 0.38 -4.03 -5.72
CA ASN A 483 -0.16 -3.01 -6.61
C ASN A 483 -0.70 -3.61 -7.91
N ILE A 484 0.01 -4.55 -8.52
CA ILE A 484 -0.46 -5.24 -9.73
C ILE A 484 -1.75 -6.01 -9.44
N ALA A 485 -1.82 -6.76 -8.34
CA ALA A 485 -3.03 -7.47 -7.94
C ALA A 485 -4.21 -6.52 -7.71
N ARG A 486 -3.98 -5.43 -6.97
CA ARG A 486 -5.00 -4.42 -6.66
C ARG A 486 -5.53 -3.71 -7.90
N LEU A 487 -4.67 -3.42 -8.87
CA LEU A 487 -5.06 -2.80 -10.13
C LEU A 487 -5.85 -3.78 -11.04
N SER A 488 -5.50 -5.07 -11.00
CA SER A 488 -6.13 -6.10 -11.84
C SER A 488 -7.50 -6.56 -11.32
N THR A 489 -7.76 -6.41 -10.01
CA THR A 489 -8.93 -7.03 -9.36
C THR A 489 -10.26 -6.55 -9.92
N THR A 490 -10.42 -5.25 -10.18
CA THR A 490 -11.66 -4.67 -10.71
C THR A 490 -11.96 -5.18 -12.12
N ALA A 491 -10.93 -5.31 -12.97
CA ALA A 491 -11.10 -5.84 -14.32
C ALA A 491 -11.53 -7.32 -14.30
N VAL A 492 -10.83 -8.15 -13.50
CA VAL A 492 -11.11 -9.58 -13.42
C VAL A 492 -12.49 -9.85 -12.85
N PHE A 493 -12.79 -9.33 -11.66
CA PHE A 493 -14.09 -9.59 -11.01
C PHE A 493 -15.25 -8.83 -11.63
N GLY A 494 -15.01 -7.70 -12.27
CA GLY A 494 -16.04 -7.01 -13.07
C GLY A 494 -16.48 -7.85 -14.27
N LEU A 495 -15.54 -8.54 -14.96
CA LEU A 495 -15.88 -9.47 -16.04
C LEU A 495 -16.60 -10.73 -15.51
N VAL A 496 -16.16 -11.27 -14.36
CA VAL A 496 -16.84 -12.40 -13.71
C VAL A 496 -18.28 -12.03 -13.32
N PHE A 497 -18.46 -10.83 -12.75
CA PHE A 497 -19.80 -10.32 -12.43
C PHE A 497 -20.67 -10.20 -13.69
N ALA A 498 -20.14 -9.59 -14.76
CA ALA A 498 -20.85 -9.45 -16.01
C ALA A 498 -21.30 -10.79 -16.59
N ALA A 499 -20.42 -11.79 -16.60
CA ALA A 499 -20.72 -13.12 -17.10
C ALA A 499 -21.79 -13.85 -16.26
N LEU A 500 -21.76 -13.65 -14.93
CA LEU A 500 -22.75 -14.26 -14.03
C LEU A 500 -24.10 -13.53 -14.03
N ALA A 501 -24.11 -12.22 -14.29
CA ALA A 501 -25.32 -11.44 -14.49
C ALA A 501 -26.08 -11.89 -15.75
N GLU A 502 -25.36 -12.23 -16.85
CA GLU A 502 -25.97 -12.75 -18.08
C GLU A 502 -26.71 -14.06 -17.89
N VAL A 503 -26.28 -14.89 -16.92
CA VAL A 503 -26.90 -16.19 -16.59
C VAL A 503 -27.79 -16.15 -15.36
N GLU A 504 -28.12 -14.95 -14.86
CA GLU A 504 -28.99 -14.72 -13.69
C GLU A 504 -28.49 -15.38 -12.38
N LYS A 505 -27.15 -15.48 -12.21
CA LYS A 505 -26.52 -16.14 -11.07
C LYS A 505 -25.54 -15.22 -10.33
N ILE A 506 -25.92 -13.97 -10.13
CA ILE A 506 -25.09 -12.92 -9.50
C ILE A 506 -24.50 -13.36 -8.13
N PRO A 507 -25.23 -14.03 -7.22
CA PRO A 507 -24.65 -14.45 -5.93
C PRO A 507 -23.41 -15.34 -6.06
N LEU A 508 -23.25 -16.08 -7.17
CA LEU A 508 -22.06 -16.92 -7.39
C LEU A 508 -20.76 -16.13 -7.53
N VAL A 509 -20.81 -14.81 -7.73
CA VAL A 509 -19.60 -13.97 -7.72
C VAL A 509 -18.89 -14.06 -6.36
N PHE A 510 -19.63 -14.16 -5.26
CA PHE A 510 -19.04 -14.37 -3.93
C PHE A 510 -18.35 -15.73 -3.83
N VAL A 511 -18.90 -16.78 -4.47
CA VAL A 511 -18.25 -18.09 -4.54
C VAL A 511 -16.95 -18.02 -5.33
N CYS A 512 -16.96 -17.33 -6.48
CA CYS A 512 -15.75 -17.14 -7.29
C CYS A 512 -14.68 -16.37 -6.52
N ASN A 513 -15.08 -15.33 -5.80
CA ASN A 513 -14.17 -14.53 -4.97
C ASN A 513 -13.59 -15.38 -3.82
N ALA A 514 -14.45 -16.12 -3.10
CA ALA A 514 -14.05 -17.05 -2.03
C ALA A 514 -13.10 -18.14 -2.56
N ALA A 515 -13.35 -18.67 -3.77
CA ALA A 515 -12.49 -19.67 -4.38
C ALA A 515 -11.08 -19.12 -4.67
N VAL A 516 -10.96 -17.86 -5.13
CA VAL A 516 -9.66 -17.20 -5.34
C VAL A 516 -8.93 -16.99 -4.01
N ALA A 517 -9.63 -16.57 -2.95
CA ALA A 517 -9.05 -16.43 -1.61
C ALA A 517 -8.54 -17.77 -1.06
N LEU A 518 -9.34 -18.84 -1.19
CA LEU A 518 -8.97 -20.18 -0.78
C LEU A 518 -7.80 -20.75 -1.61
N LEU A 519 -7.76 -20.47 -2.91
CA LEU A 519 -6.61 -20.82 -3.75
C LEU A 519 -5.34 -20.12 -3.25
N GLY A 520 -5.44 -18.82 -2.89
CA GLY A 520 -4.37 -18.08 -2.26
C GLY A 520 -3.90 -18.71 -0.95
N PHE A 521 -4.83 -19.15 -0.10
CA PHE A 521 -4.54 -19.91 1.12
C PHE A 521 -3.77 -21.20 0.81
N ILE A 522 -4.24 -22.01 -0.15
CA ILE A 522 -3.57 -23.27 -0.56
C ILE A 522 -2.15 -22.99 -1.04
N VAL A 523 -1.95 -21.96 -1.87
CA VAL A 523 -0.62 -21.58 -2.35
C VAL A 523 0.30 -21.17 -1.20
N LEU A 524 -0.21 -20.40 -0.21
CA LEU A 524 0.56 -20.00 0.96
C LEU A 524 0.93 -21.17 1.88
N LEU A 525 0.22 -22.31 1.86
CA LEU A 525 0.62 -23.50 2.60
C LEU A 525 1.97 -24.06 2.13
N PHE A 526 2.30 -23.88 0.85
CA PHE A 526 3.60 -24.29 0.28
C PHE A 526 4.72 -23.27 0.54
N SER A 527 4.41 -22.07 1.02
CA SER A 527 5.41 -21.07 1.38
C SER A 527 6.13 -21.50 2.67
N ARG A 528 7.44 -21.62 2.62
CA ARG A 528 8.29 -22.02 3.76
C ARG A 528 9.49 -21.09 3.86
N PHE A 529 9.93 -20.85 5.09
CA PHE A 529 11.18 -20.15 5.35
C PHE A 529 12.38 -20.99 4.93
N PRO A 530 13.51 -20.35 4.54
CA PRO A 530 14.77 -21.05 4.36
C PRO A 530 15.18 -21.78 5.65
N PRO A 531 15.81 -22.95 5.56
CA PRO A 531 16.30 -23.67 6.75
C PRO A 531 17.30 -22.81 7.55
N ASN A 532 17.24 -22.91 8.87
CA ASN A 532 18.16 -22.19 9.75
C ASN A 532 19.61 -22.55 9.43
N GLY A 533 20.49 -21.53 9.36
CA GLY A 533 21.91 -21.72 9.05
C GLY A 533 22.25 -21.93 7.56
N SER A 534 21.26 -21.94 6.66
CA SER A 534 21.53 -22.01 5.21
C SER A 534 22.03 -20.66 4.68
N ARG A 535 22.94 -20.70 3.69
CA ARG A 535 23.45 -19.51 3.00
C ARG A 535 22.94 -19.49 1.56
N ARG A 536 22.51 -18.30 1.09
CA ARG A 536 22.13 -18.11 -0.30
C ARG A 536 23.35 -18.21 -1.21
N VAL A 537 23.22 -18.96 -2.29
CA VAL A 537 24.24 -18.97 -3.35
C VAL A 537 23.94 -17.78 -4.26
N ASP A 538 24.71 -16.69 -4.11
CA ASP A 538 24.62 -15.55 -5.03
C ASP A 538 25.08 -16.00 -6.43
N LEU A 539 24.25 -15.70 -7.42
CA LEU A 539 24.51 -15.98 -8.86
C LEU A 539 25.22 -14.77 -9.46
#